data_83af00ef3595e7a9874a00be1998bcf9
#
_entry.id   83af00ef3595e7a9874a00be1998bcf9
#
_cell.length_a   1.000
_cell.length_b   1.000
_cell.length_c   1.000
_cell.angle_alpha   90.00
_cell.angle_beta   90.00
_cell.angle_gamma   90.00
#
_symmetry.space_group_name_H-M   'P 1'
#
loop_
_entity.id
_entity.type
_entity.pdbx_description
1 polymer ?
#
loop_
_entity_poly.entity_id
_entity_poly.type
_entity_poly.pdbx_seq_one_letter_code
_entity_poly.pdbx_strand_id
1 'polypeptide(L)'
;MKPVWIKHAKELATIAGENGARKGKDMSELAIIEDGSVWIEDGKIAAVGTTAELEEQFANRTHEADIVDATGRLVTPGLVDPHTHIVYGGSREREFEMRLEGATYMDIMNAGGGIHATCRMTREATEDELIEQSSRRLDSFAKHGVTTVEGKSGYGLDLETEMKQLRVAKRLNEQHAVEIIPTFMGAHAVPNEYKGNEDAFVDLIIDEMLPVVAKEKLAIFNDVFCEKDVFTPEQSERILEAGKKLGLTPKIHADEIVSYGGAELAAKVGAISAEHLLKASDQGIKDMAEAGVIGCLLPATALFLREEAAKGRQMIDSGMAVAISTDCNPGSSPTTSMPLVMNLACISMRLTPAEALVAATINAASAIKVENRVGSLEVGKQGDLVMWDIGSYQELQYLFGVNHVDKVWKKGQQIVG
;
A
#
# COMPACT_ATOMS: atom_id res chain seq x y z
N MET A 1 18.72 22.21 1.97
CA MET A 1 17.36 22.60 1.50
C MET A 1 16.85 23.66 2.46
N LYS A 2 16.13 24.68 1.96
CA LYS A 2 15.53 25.69 2.85
C LYS A 2 14.48 25.01 3.73
N PRO A 3 14.40 25.29 5.05
CA PRO A 3 13.35 24.75 5.89
C PRO A 3 11.94 25.09 5.36
N VAL A 4 10.97 24.22 5.61
CA VAL A 4 9.55 24.48 5.32
C VAL A 4 8.80 24.58 6.65
N TRP A 5 8.00 25.63 6.79
CA TRP A 5 7.21 25.86 7.99
C TRP A 5 5.73 25.96 7.65
N ILE A 6 4.97 24.90 7.96
CA ILE A 6 3.52 24.91 7.81
C ILE A 6 2.90 25.45 9.09
N LYS A 7 2.01 26.43 8.96
CA LYS A 7 1.41 27.16 10.08
C LYS A 7 -0.10 27.20 9.96
N HIS A 8 -0.76 27.33 11.11
CA HIS A 8 -2.18 27.58 11.23
C HIS A 8 -3.07 26.47 10.64
N ALA A 9 -2.60 25.21 10.66
CA ALA A 9 -3.47 24.10 10.28
C ALA A 9 -4.70 24.06 11.22
N LYS A 10 -5.91 24.12 10.64
CA LYS A 10 -7.15 24.06 11.44
C LYS A 10 -7.19 22.78 12.26
N GLU A 11 -6.85 21.65 11.61
CA GLU A 11 -6.57 20.37 12.25
C GLU A 11 -5.23 19.83 11.72
N LEU A 12 -4.28 19.61 12.60
CA LEU A 12 -3.06 18.87 12.34
C LEU A 12 -3.22 17.47 12.94
N ALA A 13 -3.62 16.49 12.12
CA ALA A 13 -3.74 15.10 12.54
C ALA A 13 -2.35 14.45 12.49
N THR A 14 -1.65 14.41 13.61
CA THR A 14 -0.25 13.94 13.66
C THR A 14 -0.11 12.44 13.61
N ILE A 15 -1.12 11.68 14.04
CA ILE A 15 -1.08 10.22 14.25
C ILE A 15 0.08 9.81 15.19
N ALA A 16 0.58 10.76 16.00
CA ALA A 16 1.65 10.53 16.94
C ALA A 16 1.26 9.53 18.05
N GLY A 17 2.23 8.81 18.59
CA GLY A 17 2.00 7.88 19.69
C GLY A 17 3.00 6.72 19.70
N GLU A 18 2.61 5.52 20.13
CA GLU A 18 3.48 4.36 20.16
C GLU A 18 3.93 3.97 18.75
N ASN A 19 5.18 3.54 18.59
CA ASN A 19 5.68 3.02 17.33
C ASN A 19 4.96 1.72 16.93
N GLY A 20 4.66 1.60 15.64
CA GLY A 20 4.03 0.43 15.07
C GLY A 20 2.53 0.57 14.83
N ALA A 21 1.93 -0.52 14.39
CA ALA A 21 0.53 -0.54 13.99
C ALA A 21 -0.42 -0.37 15.18
N ARG A 22 -1.42 0.48 15.01
CA ARG A 22 -2.53 0.68 15.97
C ARG A 22 -3.52 -0.48 15.84
N LYS A 23 -4.05 -0.93 16.98
CA LYS A 23 -4.94 -2.09 17.06
C LYS A 23 -6.26 -1.72 17.73
N GLY A 24 -7.34 -2.35 17.30
CA GLY A 24 -8.65 -2.17 17.93
C GLY A 24 -9.00 -0.69 18.10
N LYS A 25 -9.35 -0.26 19.32
CA LYS A 25 -9.76 1.12 19.62
C LYS A 25 -8.66 2.17 19.38
N ASP A 26 -7.39 1.78 19.44
CA ASP A 26 -6.27 2.72 19.25
C ASP A 26 -6.18 3.19 17.79
N MET A 27 -6.86 2.52 16.87
CA MET A 27 -7.02 2.97 15.49
C MET A 27 -7.85 4.28 15.37
N SER A 28 -8.51 4.72 16.42
CA SER A 28 -9.24 6.00 16.43
C SER A 28 -8.42 7.18 16.97
N GLU A 29 -7.17 6.94 17.41
CA GLU A 29 -6.32 7.95 18.04
C GLU A 29 -5.52 8.71 16.96
N LEU A 30 -5.96 9.93 16.65
CA LEU A 30 -5.36 10.79 15.62
C LEU A 30 -4.33 11.79 16.18
N ALA A 31 -4.29 12.02 17.47
CA ALA A 31 -3.44 13.03 18.12
C ALA A 31 -3.51 14.40 17.39
N ILE A 32 -4.74 14.95 17.28
CA ILE A 32 -5.01 16.21 16.59
C ILE A 32 -4.49 17.39 17.40
N ILE A 33 -3.82 18.32 16.74
CA ILE A 33 -3.43 19.63 17.27
C ILE A 33 -4.24 20.69 16.50
N GLU A 34 -5.07 21.46 17.21
CA GLU A 34 -5.77 22.61 16.65
C GLU A 34 -4.79 23.79 16.51
N ASP A 35 -4.96 24.62 15.48
CA ASP A 35 -3.98 25.65 15.10
C ASP A 35 -2.55 25.07 15.04
N GLY A 36 -2.46 23.90 14.42
CA GLY A 36 -1.26 23.09 14.40
C GLY A 36 -0.19 23.64 13.46
N SER A 37 1.06 23.30 13.74
CA SER A 37 2.22 23.76 13.00
C SER A 37 3.32 22.69 12.91
N VAL A 38 4.05 22.65 11.79
CA VAL A 38 5.15 21.72 11.55
C VAL A 38 6.34 22.47 10.95
N TRP A 39 7.52 22.31 11.56
CA TRP A 39 8.79 22.77 11.02
C TRP A 39 9.57 21.58 10.45
N ILE A 40 9.89 21.65 9.16
CA ILE A 40 10.66 20.62 8.44
C ILE A 40 12.02 21.20 8.07
N GLU A 41 13.08 20.48 8.43
CA GLU A 41 14.45 20.85 8.13
C GLU A 41 15.24 19.62 7.69
N ASP A 42 16.06 19.75 6.66
CA ASP A 42 16.85 18.67 6.07
C ASP A 42 16.04 17.41 5.74
N GLY A 43 14.80 17.62 5.26
CA GLY A 43 13.89 16.56 4.87
C GLY A 43 13.20 15.83 6.02
N LYS A 44 13.39 16.28 7.27
CA LYS A 44 12.81 15.68 8.47
C LYS A 44 11.98 16.69 9.25
N ILE A 45 11.02 16.17 10.01
CA ILE A 45 10.27 16.96 10.98
C ILE A 45 11.20 17.30 12.14
N ALA A 46 11.49 18.58 12.30
CA ALA A 46 12.33 19.09 13.39
C ALA A 46 11.50 19.56 14.60
N ALA A 47 10.27 20.02 14.37
CA ALA A 47 9.32 20.35 15.43
C ALA A 47 7.86 20.18 14.92
N VAL A 48 6.97 19.86 15.87
CA VAL A 48 5.52 19.79 15.67
C VAL A 48 4.83 20.21 16.97
N GLY A 49 3.79 21.03 16.88
CA GLY A 49 3.06 21.56 18.02
C GLY A 49 2.01 22.57 17.57
N THR A 50 1.55 23.42 18.48
CA THR A 50 0.70 24.54 18.11
C THR A 50 1.51 25.63 17.39
N THR A 51 0.83 26.45 16.60
CA THR A 51 1.50 27.57 15.91
C THR A 51 2.19 28.51 16.90
N ALA A 52 1.56 28.82 18.04
CA ALA A 52 2.13 29.70 19.06
C ALA A 52 3.43 29.14 19.66
N GLU A 53 3.48 27.82 19.97
CA GLU A 53 4.70 27.17 20.48
C GLU A 53 5.84 27.24 19.49
N LEU A 54 5.57 26.96 18.20
CA LEU A 54 6.61 27.01 17.17
C LEU A 54 7.03 28.45 16.84
N GLU A 55 6.14 29.42 16.93
CA GLU A 55 6.50 30.86 16.79
C GLU A 55 7.46 31.32 17.87
N GLU A 56 7.27 30.89 19.10
CA GLU A 56 8.19 31.16 20.21
C GLU A 56 9.54 30.46 19.97
N GLN A 57 9.50 29.17 19.63
CA GLN A 57 10.69 28.34 19.42
C GLN A 57 11.57 28.86 18.27
N PHE A 58 10.96 29.27 17.16
CA PHE A 58 11.65 29.68 15.93
C PHE A 58 11.60 31.19 15.65
N ALA A 59 11.31 32.02 16.65
CA ALA A 59 11.18 33.47 16.52
C ALA A 59 12.34 34.12 15.76
N ASN A 60 13.57 33.68 16.02
CA ASN A 60 14.79 34.22 15.41
C ASN A 60 15.15 33.59 14.04
N ARG A 61 14.42 32.51 13.62
CA ARG A 61 14.68 31.72 12.42
C ARG A 61 13.59 31.82 11.36
N THR A 62 12.55 32.63 11.58
CA THR A 62 11.41 32.79 10.68
C THR A 62 11.84 33.14 9.25
N HIS A 63 12.90 33.95 9.10
CA HIS A 63 13.44 34.37 7.81
C HIS A 63 14.16 33.25 7.03
N GLU A 64 14.50 32.16 7.68
CA GLU A 64 15.17 31.01 7.06
C GLU A 64 14.20 30.09 6.32
N ALA A 65 12.91 30.05 6.71
CA ALA A 65 11.95 29.09 6.22
C ALA A 65 11.07 29.60 5.07
N ASP A 66 10.63 28.69 4.22
CA ASP A 66 9.49 28.89 3.33
C ASP A 66 8.21 28.65 4.14
N ILE A 67 7.45 29.72 4.36
CA ILE A 67 6.23 29.69 5.20
C ILE A 67 5.05 29.33 4.32
N VAL A 68 4.30 28.32 4.76
CA VAL A 68 3.06 27.86 4.15
C VAL A 68 1.90 28.10 5.12
N ASP A 69 0.94 28.89 4.72
CA ASP A 69 -0.29 29.14 5.48
C ASP A 69 -1.31 28.01 5.22
N ALA A 70 -1.67 27.29 6.29
CA ALA A 70 -2.66 26.22 6.27
C ALA A 70 -3.96 26.63 6.98
N THR A 71 -4.26 27.95 7.10
CA THR A 71 -5.50 28.45 7.72
C THR A 71 -6.71 27.81 7.07
N GLY A 72 -7.57 27.20 7.89
CA GLY A 72 -8.79 26.51 7.46
C GLY A 72 -8.56 25.12 6.84
N ARG A 73 -7.33 24.63 6.79
CA ARG A 73 -6.93 23.38 6.15
C ARG A 73 -6.69 22.25 7.17
N LEU A 74 -6.96 21.03 6.73
CA LEU A 74 -6.48 19.81 7.38
C LEU A 74 -5.04 19.53 6.90
N VAL A 75 -4.17 19.12 7.82
CA VAL A 75 -2.83 18.60 7.51
C VAL A 75 -2.67 17.21 8.14
N THR A 76 -2.19 16.25 7.34
CA THR A 76 -1.97 14.85 7.75
C THR A 76 -0.57 14.38 7.36
N PRO A 77 -0.10 13.22 7.89
CA PRO A 77 1.01 12.52 7.27
C PRO A 77 0.74 12.23 5.80
N GLY A 78 1.79 12.10 5.00
CA GLY A 78 1.69 11.54 3.65
C GLY A 78 1.07 10.15 3.70
N LEU A 79 0.10 9.90 2.81
CA LEU A 79 -0.54 8.60 2.73
C LEU A 79 0.45 7.53 2.28
N VAL A 80 0.26 6.32 2.77
CA VAL A 80 1.05 5.13 2.44
C VAL A 80 0.13 4.09 1.82
N ASP A 81 0.54 3.51 0.69
CA ASP A 81 -0.18 2.43 0.03
C ASP A 81 0.60 1.11 0.18
N PRO A 82 0.16 0.19 1.06
CA PRO A 82 0.93 -0.99 1.43
C PRO A 82 0.75 -2.20 0.50
N HIS A 83 0.04 -2.03 -0.63
CA HIS A 83 -0.20 -3.12 -1.57
C HIS A 83 -0.50 -2.59 -2.97
N THR A 84 0.49 -2.61 -3.85
CA THR A 84 0.30 -2.31 -5.28
C THR A 84 1.12 -3.22 -6.16
N HIS A 85 0.68 -3.39 -7.41
CA HIS A 85 1.43 -4.03 -8.48
C HIS A 85 1.84 -2.98 -9.51
N ILE A 86 2.54 -1.93 -9.08
CA ILE A 86 2.75 -0.70 -9.86
C ILE A 86 3.58 -0.88 -11.12
N VAL A 87 4.48 -1.89 -11.15
CA VAL A 87 5.36 -2.16 -12.31
C VAL A 87 4.75 -3.24 -13.19
N TYR A 88 4.03 -2.81 -14.23
CA TYR A 88 3.48 -3.69 -15.27
C TYR A 88 3.39 -2.99 -16.61
N GLY A 89 3.40 -3.77 -17.70
CA GLY A 89 3.21 -3.31 -19.06
C GLY A 89 1.75 -3.35 -19.51
N GLY A 90 1.32 -2.34 -20.24
CA GLY A 90 0.00 -2.28 -20.88
C GLY A 90 -1.16 -1.98 -19.94
N SER A 91 -2.36 -2.35 -20.37
CA SER A 91 -3.61 -2.17 -19.61
C SER A 91 -4.65 -3.22 -20.02
N ARG A 92 -5.78 -3.29 -19.32
CA ARG A 92 -6.83 -4.30 -19.54
C ARG A 92 -8.22 -3.65 -19.69
N GLU A 93 -8.31 -2.43 -20.19
CA GLU A 93 -9.57 -1.71 -20.40
C GLU A 93 -10.53 -2.43 -21.34
N ARG A 94 -10.02 -3.17 -22.34
CA ARG A 94 -10.84 -3.98 -23.23
C ARG A 94 -11.53 -5.14 -22.49
N GLU A 95 -10.84 -5.76 -21.54
CA GLU A 95 -11.46 -6.82 -20.71
C GLU A 95 -12.54 -6.25 -19.79
N PHE A 96 -12.35 -5.02 -19.31
CA PHE A 96 -13.38 -4.32 -18.56
C PHE A 96 -14.64 -4.11 -19.40
N GLU A 97 -14.50 -3.64 -20.66
CA GLU A 97 -15.61 -3.51 -21.61
C GLU A 97 -16.31 -4.85 -21.84
N MET A 98 -15.56 -5.91 -22.16
CA MET A 98 -16.10 -7.26 -22.37
C MET A 98 -16.92 -7.75 -21.14
N ARG A 99 -16.45 -7.51 -19.92
CA ARG A 99 -17.20 -7.85 -18.70
C ARG A 99 -18.53 -7.11 -18.59
N LEU A 100 -18.55 -5.83 -18.95
CA LEU A 100 -19.79 -5.03 -18.94
C LEU A 100 -20.77 -5.48 -20.03
N GLU A 101 -20.28 -6.01 -21.14
CA GLU A 101 -21.08 -6.63 -22.21
C GLU A 101 -21.58 -8.05 -21.86
N GLY A 102 -21.15 -8.58 -20.70
CA GLY A 102 -21.62 -9.87 -20.19
C GLY A 102 -20.73 -11.06 -20.55
N ALA A 103 -19.51 -10.83 -21.03
CA ALA A 103 -18.53 -11.89 -21.23
C ALA A 103 -18.20 -12.60 -19.90
N THR A 104 -18.14 -13.91 -19.96
CA THR A 104 -17.72 -14.73 -18.82
C THR A 104 -16.20 -14.65 -18.64
N TYR A 105 -15.72 -15.08 -17.48
CA TYR A 105 -14.29 -15.23 -17.22
C TYR A 105 -13.61 -16.09 -18.31
N MET A 106 -14.28 -17.19 -18.72
CA MET A 106 -13.76 -18.09 -19.76
C MET A 106 -13.70 -17.42 -21.13
N ASP A 107 -14.67 -16.55 -21.48
CA ASP A 107 -14.64 -15.80 -22.72
C ASP A 107 -13.44 -14.87 -22.77
N ILE A 108 -13.15 -14.19 -21.68
CA ILE A 108 -11.99 -13.31 -21.53
C ILE A 108 -10.69 -14.10 -21.65
N MET A 109 -10.59 -15.24 -20.93
CA MET A 109 -9.40 -16.10 -21.00
C MET A 109 -9.17 -16.65 -22.41
N ASN A 110 -10.24 -17.11 -23.11
CA ASN A 110 -10.16 -17.61 -24.49
C ASN A 110 -9.76 -16.50 -25.49
N ALA A 111 -10.08 -15.24 -25.18
CA ALA A 111 -9.63 -14.09 -25.94
C ALA A 111 -8.17 -13.69 -25.64
N GLY A 112 -7.46 -14.47 -24.79
CA GLY A 112 -6.06 -14.22 -24.40
C GLY A 112 -5.90 -13.17 -23.29
N GLY A 113 -6.97 -12.91 -22.53
CA GLY A 113 -7.01 -11.99 -21.39
C GLY A 113 -6.52 -12.58 -20.07
N GLY A 114 -6.91 -11.94 -18.98
CA GLY A 114 -6.55 -12.33 -17.63
C GLY A 114 -5.13 -11.94 -17.23
N ILE A 115 -4.63 -12.49 -16.14
CA ILE A 115 -3.28 -12.19 -15.63
C ILE A 115 -2.20 -12.50 -16.67
N HIS A 116 -2.38 -13.55 -17.47
CA HIS A 116 -1.43 -13.94 -18.52
C HIS A 116 -1.28 -12.88 -19.63
N ALA A 117 -2.32 -12.07 -19.89
CA ALA A 117 -2.20 -10.92 -20.80
C ALA A 117 -1.24 -9.87 -20.23
N THR A 118 -1.37 -9.53 -18.96
CA THR A 118 -0.44 -8.61 -18.29
C THR A 118 0.98 -9.18 -18.26
N CYS A 119 1.12 -10.47 -17.95
CA CYS A 119 2.44 -11.13 -17.96
C CYS A 119 3.10 -11.03 -19.35
N ARG A 120 2.38 -11.31 -20.42
CA ARG A 120 2.89 -11.19 -21.79
C ARG A 120 3.35 -9.75 -22.08
N MET A 121 2.50 -8.75 -21.83
CA MET A 121 2.83 -7.34 -22.06
C MET A 121 4.02 -6.87 -21.20
N THR A 122 4.16 -7.38 -19.99
CA THR A 122 5.28 -7.05 -19.09
C THR A 122 6.58 -7.73 -19.53
N ARG A 123 6.51 -8.98 -20.00
CA ARG A 123 7.64 -9.71 -20.58
C ARG A 123 8.18 -9.01 -21.84
N GLU A 124 7.30 -8.57 -22.73
CA GLU A 124 7.63 -7.88 -23.98
C GLU A 124 8.15 -6.45 -23.78
N ALA A 125 7.69 -5.74 -22.74
CA ALA A 125 8.10 -4.37 -22.48
C ALA A 125 9.57 -4.28 -22.03
N THR A 126 10.26 -3.25 -22.54
CA THR A 126 11.60 -2.88 -22.07
C THR A 126 11.55 -2.26 -20.65
N GLU A 127 12.70 -2.22 -19.96
CA GLU A 127 12.79 -1.53 -18.67
C GLU A 127 12.37 -0.05 -18.78
N ASP A 128 12.78 0.65 -19.82
CA ASP A 128 12.48 2.07 -20.01
C ASP A 128 10.99 2.32 -20.26
N GLU A 129 10.29 1.44 -21.00
CA GLU A 129 8.83 1.50 -21.15
C GLU A 129 8.10 1.23 -19.85
N LEU A 130 8.59 0.27 -19.03
CA LEU A 130 8.02 0.01 -17.71
C LEU A 130 8.25 1.19 -16.75
N ILE A 131 9.42 1.84 -16.81
CA ILE A 131 9.70 3.05 -16.01
C ILE A 131 8.76 4.18 -16.42
N GLU A 132 8.59 4.45 -17.70
CA GLU A 132 7.68 5.51 -18.19
C GLU A 132 6.25 5.28 -17.72
N GLN A 133 5.72 4.07 -17.92
CA GLN A 133 4.35 3.71 -17.51
C GLN A 133 4.17 3.79 -15.99
N SER A 134 5.14 3.29 -15.21
CA SER A 134 5.08 3.28 -13.76
C SER A 134 5.25 4.69 -13.17
N SER A 135 6.10 5.55 -13.77
CA SER A 135 6.23 6.96 -13.36
C SER A 135 4.90 7.71 -13.48
N ARG A 136 4.14 7.51 -14.54
CA ARG A 136 2.80 8.11 -14.69
C ARG A 136 1.82 7.66 -13.60
N ARG A 137 1.92 6.40 -13.15
CA ARG A 137 1.13 5.90 -12.01
C ARG A 137 1.57 6.53 -10.71
N LEU A 138 2.89 6.66 -10.48
CA LEU A 138 3.44 7.33 -9.30
C LEU A 138 3.05 8.82 -9.25
N ASP A 139 3.08 9.53 -10.39
CA ASP A 139 2.57 10.91 -10.49
C ASP A 139 1.10 10.99 -10.07
N SER A 140 0.31 10.01 -10.46
CA SER A 140 -1.10 9.93 -10.07
C SER A 140 -1.25 9.66 -8.57
N PHE A 141 -0.46 8.75 -8.00
CA PHE A 141 -0.41 8.52 -6.55
C PHE A 141 -0.07 9.79 -5.77
N ALA A 142 0.97 10.53 -6.19
CA ALA A 142 1.33 11.80 -5.57
C ALA A 142 0.17 12.79 -5.55
N LYS A 143 -0.57 12.94 -6.65
CA LYS A 143 -1.75 13.80 -6.76
C LYS A 143 -2.90 13.38 -5.83
N HIS A 144 -2.90 12.15 -5.35
CA HIS A 144 -3.86 11.63 -4.37
C HIS A 144 -3.30 11.57 -2.93
N GLY A 145 -2.17 12.27 -2.68
CA GLY A 145 -1.58 12.40 -1.34
C GLY A 145 -0.70 11.23 -0.91
N VAL A 146 -0.45 10.25 -1.78
CA VAL A 146 0.40 9.10 -1.46
C VAL A 146 1.87 9.47 -1.68
N THR A 147 2.69 9.23 -0.66
CA THR A 147 4.14 9.53 -0.68
C THR A 147 5.01 8.27 -0.66
N THR A 148 4.44 7.13 -0.32
CA THR A 148 5.15 5.84 -0.26
C THR A 148 4.18 4.74 -0.68
N VAL A 149 4.64 3.83 -1.54
CA VAL A 149 3.88 2.67 -2.02
C VAL A 149 4.68 1.39 -1.84
N GLU A 150 4.04 0.27 -1.59
CA GLU A 150 4.63 -1.04 -1.85
C GLU A 150 4.55 -1.34 -3.35
N GLY A 151 5.60 -1.89 -3.93
CA GLY A 151 5.63 -2.34 -5.32
C GLY A 151 5.94 -3.82 -5.41
N LYS A 152 4.90 -4.64 -5.68
CA LYS A 152 5.04 -6.08 -5.89
C LYS A 152 5.42 -6.36 -7.35
N SER A 153 6.33 -7.34 -7.57
CA SER A 153 6.48 -8.02 -8.85
C SER A 153 5.29 -8.97 -9.10
N GLY A 154 5.43 -9.99 -9.92
CA GLY A 154 4.38 -11.01 -10.09
C GLY A 154 3.66 -10.96 -11.43
N TYR A 155 4.14 -10.15 -12.36
CA TYR A 155 3.72 -10.18 -13.76
C TYR A 155 4.82 -10.67 -14.72
N GLY A 156 5.88 -11.23 -14.19
CA GLY A 156 6.88 -11.96 -14.97
C GLY A 156 6.54 -13.44 -15.06
N LEU A 157 6.39 -14.06 -13.88
CA LEU A 157 6.24 -15.49 -13.69
C LEU A 157 7.40 -16.29 -14.32
N ASP A 158 8.55 -15.65 -14.50
CA ASP A 158 9.84 -16.20 -14.89
C ASP A 158 10.97 -15.40 -14.24
N LEU A 159 12.15 -16.00 -14.12
CA LEU A 159 13.28 -15.37 -13.44
C LEU A 159 13.66 -14.02 -14.04
N GLU A 160 13.76 -13.93 -15.36
CA GLU A 160 14.24 -12.71 -16.03
C GLU A 160 13.28 -11.52 -15.81
N THR A 161 12.00 -11.75 -16.01
CA THR A 161 11.00 -10.68 -15.96
C THR A 161 10.69 -10.27 -14.50
N GLU A 162 10.65 -11.20 -13.56
CA GLU A 162 10.51 -10.86 -12.13
C GLU A 162 11.67 -9.96 -11.66
N MET A 163 12.93 -10.32 -12.03
CA MET A 163 14.08 -9.48 -11.73
C MET A 163 14.01 -8.13 -12.46
N LYS A 164 13.53 -8.09 -13.70
CA LYS A 164 13.31 -6.86 -14.46
C LYS A 164 12.35 -5.91 -13.72
N GLN A 165 11.19 -6.41 -13.24
CA GLN A 165 10.23 -5.60 -12.50
C GLN A 165 10.86 -5.00 -11.23
N LEU A 166 11.58 -5.79 -10.45
CA LEU A 166 12.22 -5.33 -9.22
C LEU A 166 13.36 -4.32 -9.49
N ARG A 167 14.13 -4.50 -10.57
CA ARG A 167 15.15 -3.53 -10.99
C ARG A 167 14.53 -2.22 -11.47
N VAL A 168 13.40 -2.28 -12.18
CA VAL A 168 12.61 -1.09 -12.54
C VAL A 168 12.14 -0.34 -11.30
N ALA A 169 11.60 -1.04 -10.29
CA ALA A 169 11.20 -0.41 -9.02
C ALA A 169 12.40 0.29 -8.33
N LYS A 170 13.58 -0.32 -8.35
CA LYS A 170 14.81 0.28 -7.83
C LYS A 170 15.22 1.54 -8.60
N ARG A 171 15.20 1.52 -9.93
CA ARG A 171 15.51 2.68 -10.77
C ARG A 171 14.50 3.81 -10.56
N LEU A 172 13.23 3.50 -10.37
CA LEU A 172 12.19 4.49 -10.05
C LEU A 172 12.47 5.19 -8.73
N ASN A 173 12.94 4.50 -7.69
CA ASN A 173 13.34 5.12 -6.43
C ASN A 173 14.50 6.12 -6.55
N GLU A 174 15.30 6.05 -7.61
CA GLU A 174 16.38 7.00 -7.89
C GLU A 174 15.88 8.22 -8.66
N GLN A 175 14.72 8.12 -9.33
CA GLN A 175 14.23 9.11 -10.31
C GLN A 175 12.92 9.78 -9.91
N HIS A 176 12.14 9.18 -9.00
CA HIS A 176 10.80 9.66 -8.64
C HIS A 176 10.72 10.02 -7.15
N ALA A 177 9.88 11.02 -6.83
CA ALA A 177 9.71 11.47 -5.45
C ALA A 177 8.97 10.45 -4.58
N VAL A 178 7.90 9.81 -5.09
CA VAL A 178 7.17 8.77 -4.37
C VAL A 178 8.07 7.54 -4.23
N GLU A 179 8.22 7.07 -2.98
CA GLU A 179 9.09 5.94 -2.65
C GLU A 179 8.37 4.61 -2.88
N ILE A 180 9.08 3.64 -3.49
CA ILE A 180 8.60 2.27 -3.69
C ILE A 180 9.32 1.34 -2.72
N ILE A 181 8.58 0.57 -1.93
CA ILE A 181 9.10 -0.51 -1.09
C ILE A 181 8.89 -1.84 -1.84
N PRO A 182 9.96 -2.49 -2.30
CA PRO A 182 9.83 -3.61 -3.21
C PRO A 182 9.47 -4.92 -2.50
N THR A 183 8.53 -5.66 -3.11
CA THR A 183 8.11 -7.02 -2.71
C THR A 183 8.29 -7.97 -3.89
N PHE A 184 8.96 -9.10 -3.66
CA PHE A 184 9.01 -10.18 -4.63
C PHE A 184 7.74 -11.02 -4.53
N MET A 185 7.07 -11.23 -5.66
CA MET A 185 5.85 -12.04 -5.76
C MET A 185 5.86 -12.97 -6.99
N GLY A 186 6.95 -13.72 -7.19
CA GLY A 186 7.01 -14.71 -8.29
C GLY A 186 5.89 -15.76 -8.21
N ALA A 187 5.31 -15.94 -7.02
CA ALA A 187 4.17 -16.83 -6.78
C ALA A 187 2.81 -16.11 -6.88
N HIS A 188 2.58 -15.30 -7.92
CA HIS A 188 1.32 -14.60 -8.15
C HIS A 188 0.31 -15.44 -8.95
N ALA A 189 0.78 -16.26 -9.88
CA ALA A 189 0.00 -17.24 -10.63
C ALA A 189 0.91 -18.35 -11.15
N VAL A 190 0.33 -19.47 -11.56
CA VAL A 190 1.08 -20.52 -12.25
C VAL A 190 1.12 -20.20 -13.73
N PRO A 191 2.30 -20.03 -14.36
CA PRO A 191 2.39 -19.76 -15.78
C PRO A 191 2.00 -20.98 -16.61
N ASN A 192 1.53 -20.74 -17.82
CA ASN A 192 0.97 -21.79 -18.70
C ASN A 192 1.95 -22.94 -18.94
N GLU A 193 3.24 -22.67 -18.99
CA GLU A 193 4.33 -23.64 -19.18
C GLU A 193 4.48 -24.65 -18.02
N TYR A 194 3.93 -24.32 -16.86
CA TYR A 194 3.93 -25.19 -15.67
C TYR A 194 2.56 -25.75 -15.30
N LYS A 195 1.53 -25.48 -16.11
CA LYS A 195 0.18 -25.95 -15.85
C LYS A 195 0.13 -27.48 -15.77
N GLY A 196 -0.34 -28.01 -14.62
CA GLY A 196 -0.35 -29.45 -14.32
C GLY A 196 0.98 -29.97 -13.74
N ASN A 197 1.93 -29.06 -13.47
CA ASN A 197 3.18 -29.37 -12.78
C ASN A 197 3.57 -28.17 -11.88
N GLU A 198 2.63 -27.72 -11.07
CA GLU A 198 2.73 -26.53 -10.23
C GLU A 198 3.89 -26.62 -9.23
N ASP A 199 4.17 -27.80 -8.71
CA ASP A 199 5.29 -28.02 -7.79
C ASP A 199 6.65 -27.75 -8.43
N ALA A 200 6.82 -28.01 -9.73
CA ALA A 200 8.06 -27.65 -10.42
C ALA A 200 8.23 -26.13 -10.54
N PHE A 201 7.12 -25.37 -10.63
CA PHE A 201 7.20 -23.92 -10.59
C PHE A 201 7.51 -23.40 -9.18
N VAL A 202 6.95 -24.03 -8.14
CA VAL A 202 7.33 -23.76 -6.74
C VAL A 202 8.82 -23.99 -6.51
N ASP A 203 9.36 -25.08 -7.04
CA ASP A 203 10.79 -25.40 -6.93
C ASP A 203 11.66 -24.34 -7.68
N LEU A 204 11.24 -23.88 -8.88
CA LEU A 204 11.91 -22.79 -9.60
C LEU A 204 11.94 -21.49 -8.78
N ILE A 205 10.81 -21.14 -8.13
CA ILE A 205 10.74 -19.96 -7.27
C ILE A 205 11.74 -20.09 -6.12
N ILE A 206 11.76 -21.25 -5.45
CA ILE A 206 12.58 -21.51 -4.25
C ILE A 206 14.07 -21.60 -4.59
N ASP A 207 14.41 -22.36 -5.63
CA ASP A 207 15.79 -22.73 -5.91
C ASP A 207 16.53 -21.74 -6.81
N GLU A 208 15.78 -20.96 -7.63
CA GLU A 208 16.40 -20.04 -8.58
C GLU A 208 16.01 -18.57 -8.33
N MET A 209 14.70 -18.23 -8.19
CA MET A 209 14.28 -16.83 -8.10
C MET A 209 14.65 -16.21 -6.75
N LEU A 210 14.25 -16.81 -5.62
CA LEU A 210 14.47 -16.29 -4.28
C LEU A 210 15.97 -16.08 -3.97
N PRO A 211 16.90 -16.99 -4.34
CA PRO A 211 18.33 -16.75 -4.15
C PRO A 211 18.86 -15.52 -4.89
N VAL A 212 18.38 -15.24 -6.11
CA VAL A 212 18.78 -14.06 -6.88
C VAL A 212 18.23 -12.79 -6.22
N VAL A 213 16.95 -12.78 -5.83
CA VAL A 213 16.33 -11.66 -5.12
C VAL A 213 17.12 -11.30 -3.86
N ALA A 214 17.45 -12.30 -3.04
CA ALA A 214 18.20 -12.10 -1.80
C ALA A 214 19.63 -11.63 -2.06
N LYS A 215 20.33 -12.25 -3.02
CA LYS A 215 21.71 -11.92 -3.39
C LYS A 215 21.84 -10.48 -3.90
N GLU A 216 20.92 -10.05 -4.76
CA GLU A 216 20.91 -8.69 -5.33
C GLU A 216 20.20 -7.66 -4.44
N LYS A 217 19.59 -8.10 -3.32
CA LYS A 217 18.81 -7.26 -2.38
C LYS A 217 17.72 -6.46 -3.11
N LEU A 218 16.98 -7.13 -3.97
CA LEU A 218 15.97 -6.50 -4.83
C LEU A 218 14.63 -6.30 -4.13
N ALA A 219 14.35 -7.05 -3.07
CA ALA A 219 13.10 -6.96 -2.31
C ALA A 219 13.34 -7.12 -0.81
N ILE A 220 12.40 -6.63 -0.01
CA ILE A 220 12.38 -6.76 1.45
C ILE A 220 11.40 -7.87 1.85
N PHE A 221 10.37 -8.06 1.06
CA PHE A 221 9.27 -8.99 1.31
C PHE A 221 9.24 -10.08 0.25
N ASN A 222 8.66 -11.23 0.65
CA ASN A 222 8.26 -12.32 -0.22
C ASN A 222 6.77 -12.55 -0.05
N ASP A 223 6.00 -12.52 -1.13
CA ASP A 223 4.55 -12.66 -1.16
C ASP A 223 4.12 -13.86 -2.02
N VAL A 224 2.99 -14.44 -1.71
CA VAL A 224 2.40 -15.59 -2.42
C VAL A 224 0.88 -15.44 -2.50
N PHE A 225 0.29 -15.82 -3.60
CA PHE A 225 -1.16 -15.92 -3.75
C PHE A 225 -1.67 -17.29 -3.30
N CYS A 226 -1.97 -17.41 -2.00
CA CYS A 226 -2.56 -18.61 -1.41
C CYS A 226 -4.04 -18.66 -1.68
N GLU A 227 -4.43 -19.33 -2.76
CA GLU A 227 -5.82 -19.40 -3.20
C GLU A 227 -6.08 -20.72 -3.92
N LYS A 228 -7.34 -21.16 -3.88
CA LYS A 228 -7.77 -22.34 -4.62
C LYS A 228 -7.50 -22.19 -6.12
N ASP A 229 -6.95 -23.23 -6.73
CA ASP A 229 -6.56 -23.28 -8.14
C ASP A 229 -5.38 -22.33 -8.50
N VAL A 230 -4.66 -21.78 -7.48
CA VAL A 230 -3.42 -21.01 -7.65
C VAL A 230 -2.29 -21.70 -6.90
N PHE A 231 -2.04 -21.36 -5.61
CA PHE A 231 -1.10 -22.08 -4.76
C PHE A 231 -1.79 -22.57 -3.50
N THR A 232 -1.58 -23.85 -3.17
CA THR A 232 -2.12 -24.45 -1.95
C THR A 232 -1.46 -23.86 -0.71
N PRO A 233 -2.07 -23.97 0.48
CA PRO A 233 -1.44 -23.55 1.73
C PRO A 233 -0.06 -24.20 1.95
N GLU A 234 0.11 -25.48 1.58
CA GLU A 234 1.38 -26.20 1.70
C GLU A 234 2.45 -25.66 0.75
N GLN A 235 2.10 -25.37 -0.50
CA GLN A 235 3.00 -24.74 -1.48
C GLN A 235 3.37 -23.33 -1.04
N SER A 236 2.40 -22.56 -0.57
CA SER A 236 2.58 -21.20 -0.06
C SER A 236 3.52 -21.18 1.15
N GLU A 237 3.32 -22.11 2.11
CA GLU A 237 4.21 -22.25 3.27
C GLU A 237 5.66 -22.55 2.84
N ARG A 238 5.87 -23.47 1.89
CA ARG A 238 7.21 -23.77 1.36
C ARG A 238 7.91 -22.54 0.80
N ILE A 239 7.20 -21.76 -0.02
CA ILE A 239 7.76 -20.53 -0.65
C ILE A 239 8.08 -19.47 0.43
N LEU A 240 7.15 -19.22 1.37
CA LEU A 240 7.34 -18.20 2.40
C LEU A 240 8.45 -18.57 3.37
N GLU A 241 8.53 -19.82 3.81
CA GLU A 241 9.61 -20.30 4.68
C GLU A 241 10.99 -20.31 3.98
N ALA A 242 11.03 -20.57 2.67
CA ALA A 242 12.26 -20.42 1.88
C ALA A 242 12.72 -18.94 1.84
N GLY A 243 11.79 -17.99 1.59
CA GLY A 243 12.08 -16.56 1.61
C GLY A 243 12.60 -16.09 2.98
N LYS A 244 11.98 -16.54 4.08
CA LYS A 244 12.41 -16.23 5.44
C LYS A 244 13.85 -16.67 5.72
N LYS A 245 14.25 -17.86 5.27
CA LYS A 245 15.63 -18.36 5.41
C LYS A 245 16.65 -17.47 4.70
N LEU A 246 16.22 -16.76 3.67
CA LEU A 246 17.02 -15.79 2.91
C LEU A 246 16.91 -14.35 3.42
N GLY A 247 16.16 -14.12 4.52
CA GLY A 247 16.01 -12.82 5.16
C GLY A 247 14.87 -11.96 4.62
N LEU A 248 14.01 -12.50 3.77
CA LEU A 248 12.80 -11.81 3.30
C LEU A 248 11.66 -11.96 4.32
N THR A 249 10.87 -10.92 4.47
CA THR A 249 9.70 -10.94 5.37
C THR A 249 8.48 -11.48 4.62
N PRO A 250 7.72 -12.45 5.18
CA PRO A 250 6.57 -13.01 4.51
C PRO A 250 5.38 -12.04 4.48
N LYS A 251 4.69 -12.01 3.35
CA LYS A 251 3.36 -11.44 3.12
C LYS A 251 2.51 -12.49 2.39
N ILE A 252 1.21 -12.34 2.34
CA ILE A 252 0.35 -13.34 1.71
C ILE A 252 -0.94 -12.71 1.18
N HIS A 253 -1.26 -12.93 -0.10
CA HIS A 253 -2.62 -12.79 -0.61
C HIS A 253 -3.43 -14.00 -0.12
N ALA A 254 -4.51 -13.75 0.61
CA ALA A 254 -5.20 -14.77 1.37
C ALA A 254 -6.71 -14.64 1.27
N ASP A 255 -7.38 -15.79 1.04
CA ASP A 255 -8.84 -15.90 1.14
C ASP A 255 -9.59 -14.79 0.37
N GLU A 256 -9.15 -14.50 -0.85
CA GLU A 256 -9.77 -13.50 -1.73
C GLU A 256 -11.03 -14.06 -2.37
N ILE A 257 -10.92 -15.23 -3.00
CA ILE A 257 -11.98 -15.84 -3.80
C ILE A 257 -12.79 -16.83 -2.96
N VAL A 258 -12.09 -17.70 -2.22
CA VAL A 258 -12.72 -18.66 -1.30
C VAL A 258 -11.96 -18.69 0.03
N SER A 259 -12.63 -19.14 1.10
CA SER A 259 -11.96 -19.45 2.35
C SER A 259 -11.08 -20.68 2.16
N TYR A 260 -9.76 -20.51 2.15
CA TYR A 260 -8.82 -21.59 1.79
C TYR A 260 -7.74 -21.85 2.86
N GLY A 261 -7.79 -21.11 3.99
CA GLY A 261 -6.84 -21.24 5.08
C GLY A 261 -5.62 -20.31 4.94
N GLY A 262 -5.71 -19.31 4.07
CA GLY A 262 -4.66 -18.32 3.87
C GLY A 262 -4.45 -17.43 5.09
N ALA A 263 -5.52 -17.04 5.78
CA ALA A 263 -5.45 -16.25 7.02
C ALA A 263 -4.77 -17.04 8.16
N GLU A 264 -5.12 -18.31 8.34
CA GLU A 264 -4.48 -19.21 9.30
C GLU A 264 -3.01 -19.44 8.98
N LEU A 265 -2.68 -19.58 7.68
CA LEU A 265 -1.29 -19.70 7.24
C LEU A 265 -0.49 -18.41 7.51
N ALA A 266 -1.08 -17.23 7.28
CA ALA A 266 -0.45 -15.95 7.61
C ALA A 266 0.00 -15.89 9.07
N ALA A 267 -0.89 -16.30 9.99
CA ALA A 267 -0.59 -16.37 11.41
C ALA A 267 0.53 -17.40 11.70
N LYS A 268 0.45 -18.59 11.09
CA LYS A 268 1.41 -19.69 11.27
C LYS A 268 2.83 -19.30 10.84
N VAL A 269 2.99 -18.66 9.69
CA VAL A 269 4.31 -18.28 9.17
C VAL A 269 4.83 -16.98 9.76
N GLY A 270 4.02 -16.25 10.54
CA GLY A 270 4.35 -14.94 11.08
C GLY A 270 4.49 -13.90 9.98
N ALA A 271 3.55 -13.87 9.04
CA ALA A 271 3.48 -12.83 8.02
C ALA A 271 3.32 -11.45 8.67
N ILE A 272 3.94 -10.42 8.07
CA ILE A 272 3.73 -9.05 8.56
C ILE A 272 2.33 -8.55 8.25
N SER A 273 1.81 -8.92 7.10
CA SER A 273 0.44 -8.62 6.67
C SER A 273 -0.15 -9.77 5.84
N ALA A 274 -1.46 -9.84 5.85
CA ALA A 274 -2.26 -10.69 4.96
C ALA A 274 -3.24 -9.78 4.20
N GLU A 275 -3.33 -10.03 2.92
CA GLU A 275 -3.94 -9.13 1.94
C GLU A 275 -5.30 -9.68 1.50
N HIS A 276 -6.23 -8.81 1.04
CA HIS A 276 -7.61 -9.13 0.61
C HIS A 276 -8.54 -9.57 1.74
N LEU A 277 -8.48 -10.81 2.20
CA LEU A 277 -9.22 -11.35 3.35
C LEU A 277 -10.75 -11.31 3.19
N LEU A 278 -11.29 -11.30 1.95
CA LEU A 278 -12.73 -11.19 1.69
C LEU A 278 -13.49 -12.36 2.30
N LYS A 279 -12.89 -13.55 2.23
CA LYS A 279 -13.50 -14.82 2.68
C LYS A 279 -12.79 -15.40 3.91
N ALA A 280 -11.95 -14.59 4.61
CA ALA A 280 -11.25 -15.06 5.80
C ALA A 280 -12.23 -15.62 6.85
N SER A 281 -11.86 -16.77 7.41
CA SER A 281 -12.64 -17.44 8.45
C SER A 281 -12.60 -16.66 9.77
N ASP A 282 -13.58 -16.81 10.64
CA ASP A 282 -13.55 -16.20 11.96
C ASP A 282 -12.37 -16.73 12.81
N GLN A 283 -11.94 -17.98 12.58
CA GLN A 283 -10.75 -18.52 13.21
C GLN A 283 -9.49 -17.88 12.67
N GLY A 284 -9.35 -17.75 11.35
CA GLY A 284 -8.21 -17.06 10.73
C GLY A 284 -8.06 -15.60 11.18
N ILE A 285 -9.18 -14.86 11.29
CA ILE A 285 -9.18 -13.50 11.86
C ILE A 285 -8.61 -13.49 13.29
N LYS A 286 -9.03 -14.43 14.12
CA LYS A 286 -8.56 -14.55 15.49
C LYS A 286 -7.08 -14.90 15.56
N ASP A 287 -6.65 -15.89 14.79
CA ASP A 287 -5.26 -16.35 14.75
C ASP A 287 -4.32 -15.22 14.30
N MET A 288 -4.71 -14.46 13.26
CA MET A 288 -3.96 -13.28 12.81
C MET A 288 -3.89 -12.18 13.87
N ALA A 289 -5.00 -11.89 14.58
CA ALA A 289 -5.02 -10.89 15.64
C ALA A 289 -4.06 -11.28 16.78
N GLU A 290 -4.06 -12.55 17.20
CA GLU A 290 -3.17 -13.09 18.23
C GLU A 290 -1.70 -13.09 17.79
N ALA A 291 -1.43 -13.43 16.53
CA ALA A 291 -0.08 -13.41 15.95
C ALA A 291 0.45 -12.00 15.62
N GLY A 292 -0.41 -10.97 15.64
CA GLY A 292 -0.04 -9.61 15.33
C GLY A 292 0.12 -9.33 13.84
N VAL A 293 -0.48 -10.15 12.97
CA VAL A 293 -0.54 -9.93 11.52
C VAL A 293 -1.45 -8.75 11.21
N ILE A 294 -1.03 -7.85 10.33
CA ILE A 294 -1.84 -6.72 9.88
C ILE A 294 -2.77 -7.18 8.76
N GLY A 295 -4.08 -6.94 8.91
CA GLY A 295 -5.02 -7.16 7.81
C GLY A 295 -4.97 -6.01 6.82
N CYS A 296 -4.46 -6.23 5.61
CA CYS A 296 -4.43 -5.24 4.54
C CYS A 296 -5.66 -5.41 3.65
N LEU A 297 -6.63 -4.51 3.76
CA LEU A 297 -7.93 -4.63 3.11
C LEU A 297 -8.00 -3.78 1.84
N LEU A 298 -8.64 -4.33 0.80
CA LEU A 298 -8.61 -3.80 -0.57
C LEU A 298 -10.05 -3.48 -1.06
N PRO A 299 -10.70 -2.43 -0.52
CA PRO A 299 -12.11 -2.17 -0.80
C PRO A 299 -12.38 -1.78 -2.26
N ALA A 300 -11.40 -1.20 -2.96
CA ALA A 300 -11.56 -0.86 -4.37
C ALA A 300 -11.60 -2.12 -5.26
N THR A 301 -10.79 -3.13 -4.94
CA THR A 301 -10.78 -4.44 -5.62
C THR A 301 -12.12 -5.15 -5.44
N ALA A 302 -12.61 -5.22 -4.19
CA ALA A 302 -13.92 -5.82 -3.91
C ALA A 302 -15.05 -5.14 -4.71
N LEU A 303 -15.06 -3.79 -4.75
CA LEU A 303 -16.04 -3.04 -5.53
C LEU A 303 -15.93 -3.32 -7.03
N PHE A 304 -14.71 -3.26 -7.58
CA PHE A 304 -14.47 -3.42 -9.02
C PHE A 304 -14.84 -4.83 -9.51
N LEU A 305 -14.59 -5.84 -8.67
CA LEU A 305 -14.97 -7.23 -8.93
C LEU A 305 -16.44 -7.52 -8.56
N ARG A 306 -17.13 -6.59 -7.91
CA ARG A 306 -18.53 -6.74 -7.43
C ARG A 306 -18.66 -7.86 -6.39
N GLU A 307 -17.63 -8.01 -5.56
CA GLU A 307 -17.59 -8.94 -4.43
C GLU A 307 -18.01 -8.25 -3.12
N GLU A 308 -18.38 -9.06 -2.13
CA GLU A 308 -18.59 -8.58 -0.76
C GLU A 308 -17.27 -8.06 -0.17
N ALA A 309 -17.33 -6.91 0.50
CA ALA A 309 -16.16 -6.36 1.18
C ALA A 309 -15.71 -7.24 2.36
N ALA A 310 -14.41 -7.23 2.64
CA ALA A 310 -13.85 -7.91 3.80
C ALA A 310 -14.45 -7.41 5.12
N LYS A 311 -14.44 -8.26 6.16
CA LYS A 311 -15.06 -8.03 7.48
C LYS A 311 -14.28 -7.01 8.33
N GLY A 312 -13.97 -5.81 7.78
CA GLY A 312 -13.07 -4.82 8.41
C GLY A 312 -13.48 -4.46 9.84
N ARG A 313 -14.78 -4.20 10.09
CA ARG A 313 -15.28 -3.91 11.43
C ARG A 313 -15.00 -5.05 12.41
N GLN A 314 -15.28 -6.29 12.02
CA GLN A 314 -15.02 -7.47 12.85
C GLN A 314 -13.52 -7.63 13.15
N MET A 315 -12.65 -7.39 12.17
CA MET A 315 -11.20 -7.48 12.37
C MET A 315 -10.71 -6.47 13.39
N ILE A 316 -11.14 -5.22 13.29
CA ILE A 316 -10.79 -4.17 14.27
C ILE A 316 -11.32 -4.52 15.66
N ASP A 317 -12.58 -4.93 15.77
CA ASP A 317 -13.20 -5.29 17.06
C ASP A 317 -12.56 -6.53 17.70
N SER A 318 -11.93 -7.40 16.90
CA SER A 318 -11.13 -8.54 17.37
C SER A 318 -9.72 -8.14 17.86
N GLY A 319 -9.38 -6.85 17.84
CA GLY A 319 -8.06 -6.36 18.25
C GLY A 319 -6.98 -6.46 17.19
N MET A 320 -7.34 -6.67 15.93
CA MET A 320 -6.40 -6.68 14.81
C MET A 320 -6.04 -5.25 14.39
N ALA A 321 -4.80 -5.05 13.95
CA ALA A 321 -4.42 -3.88 13.18
C ALA A 321 -4.91 -4.04 11.73
N VAL A 322 -5.56 -3.01 11.20
CA VAL A 322 -6.03 -2.98 9.82
C VAL A 322 -5.33 -1.86 9.05
N ALA A 323 -4.82 -2.17 7.88
CA ALA A 323 -4.37 -1.24 6.85
C ALA A 323 -5.33 -1.31 5.65
N ILE A 324 -5.34 -0.29 4.81
CA ILE A 324 -6.08 -0.26 3.55
C ILE A 324 -5.17 0.12 2.40
N SER A 325 -5.50 -0.36 1.21
CA SER A 325 -4.69 -0.17 0.02
C SER A 325 -5.53 -0.07 -1.24
N THR A 326 -4.95 0.51 -2.30
CA THR A 326 -5.58 0.60 -3.61
C THR A 326 -5.59 -0.73 -4.34
N ASP A 327 -4.62 -1.60 -4.09
CA ASP A 327 -4.33 -2.76 -4.95
C ASP A 327 -4.13 -2.33 -6.41
N CYS A 328 -3.45 -1.22 -6.65
CA CYS A 328 -3.30 -0.68 -8.01
C CYS A 328 -2.71 -1.72 -8.96
N ASN A 329 -3.57 -2.28 -9.81
CA ASN A 329 -3.23 -3.29 -10.80
C ASN A 329 -4.16 -3.17 -12.03
N PRO A 330 -3.81 -3.72 -13.19
CA PRO A 330 -4.60 -3.53 -14.42
C PRO A 330 -5.88 -4.40 -14.47
N GLY A 331 -6.02 -5.40 -13.60
CA GLY A 331 -7.07 -6.42 -13.71
C GLY A 331 -8.28 -6.20 -12.82
N SER A 332 -8.02 -5.92 -11.57
CA SER A 332 -9.04 -5.92 -10.50
C SER A 332 -9.15 -4.58 -9.77
N SER A 333 -8.17 -3.65 -9.95
CA SER A 333 -8.22 -2.34 -9.28
C SER A 333 -7.39 -1.28 -10.01
N PRO A 334 -7.84 -0.77 -11.17
CA PRO A 334 -7.08 0.22 -11.93
C PRO A 334 -7.25 1.63 -11.36
N THR A 335 -6.96 1.81 -10.07
CA THR A 335 -7.05 3.10 -9.35
C THR A 335 -5.79 3.41 -8.56
N THR A 336 -5.49 4.68 -8.41
CA THR A 336 -4.42 5.23 -7.55
C THR A 336 -4.99 6.14 -6.46
N SER A 337 -6.33 6.20 -6.35
CA SER A 337 -7.01 7.12 -5.45
C SER A 337 -7.16 6.54 -4.04
N MET A 338 -6.17 6.77 -3.17
CA MET A 338 -6.27 6.41 -1.76
C MET A 338 -7.44 7.13 -1.05
N PRO A 339 -7.78 8.41 -1.33
CA PRO A 339 -8.98 9.03 -0.80
C PRO A 339 -10.27 8.27 -1.12
N LEU A 340 -10.42 7.75 -2.35
CA LEU A 340 -11.54 6.88 -2.71
C LEU A 340 -11.53 5.57 -1.92
N VAL A 341 -10.36 4.95 -1.77
CA VAL A 341 -10.20 3.72 -0.97
C VAL A 341 -10.63 3.94 0.49
N MET A 342 -10.25 5.07 1.09
CA MET A 342 -10.67 5.45 2.44
C MET A 342 -12.20 5.63 2.53
N ASN A 343 -12.83 6.28 1.53
CA ASN A 343 -14.29 6.38 1.46
C ASN A 343 -14.95 4.99 1.41
N LEU A 344 -14.45 4.10 0.54
CA LEU A 344 -14.98 2.75 0.38
C LEU A 344 -14.80 1.92 1.66
N ALA A 345 -13.67 2.04 2.36
CA ALA A 345 -13.44 1.37 3.63
C ALA A 345 -14.48 1.80 4.70
N CYS A 346 -14.81 3.09 4.75
CA CYS A 346 -15.85 3.58 5.65
C CYS A 346 -17.24 3.01 5.29
N ILE A 347 -17.60 3.04 4.01
CA ILE A 347 -18.95 2.69 3.55
C ILE A 347 -19.16 1.16 3.56
N SER A 348 -18.23 0.39 2.98
CA SER A 348 -18.41 -1.05 2.75
C SER A 348 -17.88 -1.92 3.88
N MET A 349 -16.81 -1.48 4.58
CA MET A 349 -16.17 -2.25 5.66
C MET A 349 -16.47 -1.69 7.05
N ARG A 350 -17.20 -0.57 7.14
CA ARG A 350 -17.65 0.10 8.38
C ARG A 350 -16.48 0.56 9.27
N LEU A 351 -15.40 1.02 8.68
CA LEU A 351 -14.38 1.78 9.38
C LEU A 351 -14.91 3.19 9.69
N THR A 352 -14.54 3.74 10.85
CA THR A 352 -14.76 5.16 11.12
C THR A 352 -13.78 6.02 10.31
N PRO A 353 -14.06 7.33 10.09
CA PRO A 353 -13.11 8.22 9.42
C PRO A 353 -11.71 8.24 10.05
N ALA A 354 -11.62 8.18 11.38
CA ALA A 354 -10.36 8.12 12.09
C ALA A 354 -9.61 6.81 11.81
N GLU A 355 -10.30 5.67 11.91
CA GLU A 355 -9.73 4.35 11.60
C GLU A 355 -9.24 4.26 10.15
N ALA A 356 -9.99 4.82 9.20
CA ALA A 356 -9.57 4.84 7.78
C ALA A 356 -8.30 5.69 7.56
N LEU A 357 -8.15 6.82 8.26
CA LEU A 357 -6.93 7.64 8.19
C LEU A 357 -5.73 6.92 8.81
N VAL A 358 -5.89 6.29 9.97
CA VAL A 358 -4.85 5.46 10.61
C VAL A 358 -4.47 4.28 9.72
N ALA A 359 -5.46 3.62 9.09
CA ALA A 359 -5.26 2.50 8.17
C ALA A 359 -4.47 2.88 6.91
N ALA A 360 -4.60 4.14 6.41
CA ALA A 360 -3.89 4.66 5.23
C ALA A 360 -2.56 5.37 5.58
N THR A 361 -2.16 5.40 6.84
CA THR A 361 -0.95 6.09 7.33
C THR A 361 -0.06 5.15 8.14
N ILE A 362 -0.14 5.18 9.47
CA ILE A 362 0.79 4.43 10.33
C ILE A 362 0.63 2.91 10.21
N ASN A 363 -0.61 2.38 10.06
CA ASN A 363 -0.81 0.95 9.88
C ASN A 363 -0.31 0.48 8.52
N ALA A 364 -0.57 1.25 7.45
CA ALA A 364 0.00 1.00 6.13
C ALA A 364 1.53 1.04 6.16
N ALA A 365 2.12 2.02 6.83
CA ALA A 365 3.58 2.11 7.00
C ALA A 365 4.13 0.90 7.76
N SER A 366 3.43 0.42 8.78
CA SER A 366 3.81 -0.76 9.55
C SER A 366 3.74 -2.05 8.72
N ALA A 367 2.73 -2.18 7.83
CA ALA A 367 2.59 -3.33 6.94
C ALA A 367 3.74 -3.47 5.94
N ILE A 368 4.51 -2.40 5.72
CA ILE A 368 5.68 -2.37 4.84
C ILE A 368 6.99 -1.96 5.56
N LYS A 369 7.03 -2.05 6.89
CA LYS A 369 8.23 -1.80 7.74
C LYS A 369 8.88 -0.43 7.57
N VAL A 370 8.09 0.62 7.40
CA VAL A 370 8.60 2.00 7.28
C VAL A 370 8.02 2.96 8.34
N GLU A 371 7.28 2.45 9.30
CA GLU A 371 6.63 3.21 10.38
C GLU A 371 7.58 4.03 11.24
N ASN A 372 8.84 3.64 11.29
CA ASN A 372 9.89 4.41 11.97
C ASN A 372 10.31 5.69 11.21
N ARG A 373 9.89 5.85 9.96
CA ARG A 373 10.27 6.95 9.06
C ARG A 373 9.09 7.77 8.58
N VAL A 374 7.92 7.16 8.37
CA VAL A 374 6.72 7.76 7.79
C VAL A 374 5.45 7.29 8.51
N GLY A 375 4.28 7.77 8.10
CA GLY A 375 2.98 7.36 8.62
C GLY A 375 2.50 8.14 9.85
N SER A 376 3.34 8.98 10.45
CA SER A 376 2.95 9.97 11.47
C SER A 376 3.84 11.21 11.40
N LEU A 377 3.36 12.34 11.95
CA LEU A 377 4.10 13.59 12.03
C LEU A 377 4.75 13.69 13.41
N GLU A 378 5.96 13.15 13.53
CA GLU A 378 6.75 13.13 14.77
C GLU A 378 8.17 13.58 14.49
N VAL A 379 8.78 14.24 15.48
CA VAL A 379 10.17 14.73 15.39
C VAL A 379 11.11 13.58 15.01
N GLY A 380 11.94 13.82 13.98
CA GLY A 380 12.91 12.86 13.44
C GLY A 380 12.39 12.02 12.27
N LYS A 381 11.08 11.88 12.08
CA LYS A 381 10.50 11.24 10.88
C LYS A 381 10.65 12.13 9.65
N GLN A 382 10.42 11.58 8.48
CA GLN A 382 10.47 12.31 7.21
C GLN A 382 9.37 13.38 7.16
N GLY A 383 9.68 14.50 6.54
CA GLY A 383 8.73 15.57 6.24
C GLY A 383 7.81 15.21 5.08
N ASP A 384 7.08 14.09 5.23
CA ASP A 384 6.10 13.58 4.28
C ASP A 384 4.71 13.94 4.80
N LEU A 385 4.02 14.86 4.13
CA LEU A 385 2.71 15.34 4.58
C LEU A 385 1.83 15.80 3.44
N VAL A 386 0.53 15.82 3.71
CA VAL A 386 -0.51 16.32 2.80
C VAL A 386 -1.26 17.46 3.46
N MET A 387 -1.44 18.54 2.74
CA MET A 387 -2.39 19.60 3.04
C MET A 387 -3.64 19.43 2.17
N TRP A 388 -4.80 19.47 2.81
CA TRP A 388 -6.09 19.21 2.17
C TRP A 388 -6.92 20.47 2.09
N ASP A 389 -7.65 20.70 0.99
CA ASP A 389 -8.60 21.80 0.82
C ASP A 389 -9.94 21.52 1.55
N ILE A 390 -9.85 21.11 2.80
CA ILE A 390 -10.94 20.85 3.75
C ILE A 390 -10.46 21.13 5.16
N GLY A 391 -11.40 21.31 6.09
CA GLY A 391 -11.06 21.76 7.44
C GLY A 391 -10.99 20.67 8.51
N SER A 392 -11.42 19.43 8.22
CA SER A 392 -11.43 18.36 9.21
C SER A 392 -11.23 16.99 8.58
N TYR A 393 -10.73 16.03 9.36
CA TYR A 393 -10.53 14.65 8.90
C TYR A 393 -11.86 13.95 8.58
N GLN A 394 -12.97 14.35 9.20
CA GLN A 394 -14.28 13.77 8.90
C GLN A 394 -14.76 14.16 7.49
N GLU A 395 -14.47 15.40 7.06
CA GLU A 395 -14.82 15.85 5.70
C GLU A 395 -14.13 15.01 4.63
N LEU A 396 -12.91 14.55 4.89
CA LEU A 396 -12.10 13.75 3.95
C LEU A 396 -12.82 12.47 3.48
N GLN A 397 -13.55 11.80 4.36
CA GLN A 397 -14.31 10.60 4.03
C GLN A 397 -15.78 10.88 3.73
N TYR A 398 -16.33 12.00 4.24
CA TYR A 398 -17.72 12.37 4.01
C TYR A 398 -17.96 12.87 2.57
N LEU A 399 -17.03 13.65 2.03
CA LEU A 399 -17.10 14.17 0.66
C LEU A 399 -16.64 13.09 -0.34
N PHE A 400 -17.53 12.14 -0.57
CA PHE A 400 -17.28 10.90 -1.30
C PHE A 400 -16.81 11.10 -2.74
N GLY A 401 -15.69 10.46 -3.09
CA GLY A 401 -15.16 10.39 -4.44
C GLY A 401 -14.49 11.69 -4.93
N VAL A 402 -14.31 12.68 -4.06
CA VAL A 402 -13.65 13.95 -4.39
C VAL A 402 -12.20 13.91 -3.92
N ASN A 403 -11.30 14.37 -4.77
CA ASN A 403 -9.91 14.57 -4.37
C ASN A 403 -9.72 15.98 -3.81
N HIS A 404 -9.42 16.08 -2.52
CA HIS A 404 -9.21 17.33 -1.79
C HIS A 404 -7.73 17.64 -1.54
N VAL A 405 -6.80 16.92 -2.16
CA VAL A 405 -5.37 17.20 -2.04
C VAL A 405 -5.08 18.59 -2.63
N ASP A 406 -4.56 19.49 -1.80
CA ASP A 406 -4.08 20.82 -2.21
C ASP A 406 -2.58 20.77 -2.47
N LYS A 407 -1.78 20.32 -1.48
CA LYS A 407 -0.33 20.21 -1.59
C LYS A 407 0.21 18.93 -0.95
N VAL A 408 1.29 18.41 -1.51
CA VAL A 408 1.99 17.23 -0.97
C VAL A 408 3.48 17.53 -0.85
N TRP A 409 4.06 17.13 0.28
CA TRP A 409 5.51 17.17 0.50
C TRP A 409 6.05 15.77 0.71
N LYS A 410 7.19 15.51 0.10
CA LYS A 410 8.03 14.33 0.32
C LYS A 410 9.41 14.78 0.79
N LYS A 411 9.81 14.35 1.99
CA LYS A 411 11.08 14.76 2.62
C LYS A 411 11.27 16.28 2.62
N GLY A 412 10.19 17.01 2.92
CA GLY A 412 10.17 18.46 2.95
C GLY A 412 10.21 19.15 1.59
N GLN A 413 10.25 18.42 0.49
CA GLN A 413 10.14 18.97 -0.86
C GLN A 413 8.69 18.88 -1.32
N GLN A 414 8.11 20.02 -1.76
CA GLN A 414 6.78 20.01 -2.36
C GLN A 414 6.82 19.31 -3.71
N ILE A 415 5.94 18.31 -3.88
CA ILE A 415 5.85 17.49 -5.09
C ILE A 415 4.50 17.63 -5.82
N VAL A 416 3.50 18.23 -5.15
CA VAL A 416 2.16 18.56 -5.72
C VAL A 416 1.73 19.91 -5.17
N GLY A 417 1.00 20.69 -5.99
CA GLY A 417 0.44 22.01 -5.66
C GLY A 417 1.16 23.21 -6.25
#